data_11e28e3c8925397e45b8de29468d3c27
#
_entry.id   11e28e3c8925397e45b8de29468d3c27
#
_cell.length_a   1.000
_cell.length_b   1.000
_cell.length_c   1.000
_cell.angle_alpha   90.00
_cell.angle_beta   90.00
_cell.angle_gamma   90.00
#
_symmetry.space_group_name_H-M   'P 1'
#
loop_
_entity.id
_entity.type
_entity.pdbx_description
1 polymer ?
#
loop_
_entity_poly.entity_id
_entity_poly.type
_entity_poly.pdbx_seq_one_letter_code
_entity_poly.pdbx_strand_id
1 'polypeptide(L)'
;MSVESGIGTDALTGAAPPPLAQWQFAPYLQWSMQNIASFLPVHLIHRGERATAFAAAPADVESLLIPHPWEDRTATFAEVMAMTHTDGWLLARGGAIVCERYFGEMEPGKAHLLMSVSKSLTATTAGLLSATGELDLDRPVTDYVPGLAGSGYEGALVRHLVDMRTGVRFSEEYLNEDAEVRLLEQAIGWAPKQHPDVPDTLLGFLATLGQEGPHGGAFDYKSCETDALGFVIGGATGQHPADVMSARLWQPMGAEFDANVGIDSVGAGMFDGGVSGTLRDLARFGELFVSGGKALDGAQVIPEWWVEDTFAGGPDSREAFGNATEPTLMPGGMYRNGFWFPGESGDVMLALGIHGQMIYMNRVTGVVAVKLSSWPTPQDPDKLFWTLRAFEIASLALYRGEL
;
A
#
# COMPACT_ATOMS: atom_id res chain seq x y z
N MET A 1 -17.79 -39.17 1.00
CA MET A 1 -18.06 -38.49 -0.26
C MET A 1 -16.98 -37.43 -0.39
N SER A 2 -16.04 -37.68 -1.28
CA SER A 2 -14.90 -36.83 -1.54
C SER A 2 -15.37 -35.55 -2.25
N VAL A 3 -15.11 -34.39 -1.65
CA VAL A 3 -15.27 -33.08 -2.30
C VAL A 3 -13.98 -32.84 -3.07
N GLU A 4 -14.05 -32.90 -4.37
CA GLU A 4 -12.97 -32.51 -5.29
C GLU A 4 -12.72 -31.00 -5.15
N SER A 5 -11.61 -30.63 -4.53
CA SER A 5 -11.00 -29.31 -4.58
C SER A 5 -10.02 -29.30 -5.74
N GLY A 6 -10.46 -28.87 -6.90
CA GLY A 6 -9.61 -28.81 -8.06
C GLY A 6 -10.18 -27.90 -9.12
N ILE A 7 -10.11 -26.58 -8.91
CA ILE A 7 -10.13 -25.64 -10.03
C ILE A 7 -8.67 -25.33 -10.30
N GLY A 8 -8.12 -25.98 -11.34
CA GLY A 8 -6.73 -25.87 -11.72
C GLY A 8 -6.37 -24.45 -12.18
N THR A 9 -5.30 -23.93 -11.62
CA THR A 9 -4.60 -22.70 -12.02
C THR A 9 -3.86 -22.86 -13.37
N ASP A 10 -3.95 -24.02 -14.01
CA ASP A 10 -3.20 -24.35 -15.23
C ASP A 10 -3.73 -23.68 -16.52
N ALA A 11 -4.78 -22.85 -16.44
CA ALA A 11 -5.46 -22.37 -17.65
C ALA A 11 -4.86 -21.08 -18.25
N LEU A 12 -3.95 -20.37 -17.57
CA LEU A 12 -3.53 -19.03 -17.99
C LEU A 12 -2.06 -18.87 -18.42
N THR A 13 -1.23 -19.89 -18.29
CA THR A 13 0.14 -19.86 -18.82
C THR A 13 0.12 -19.85 -20.36
N GLY A 14 0.28 -18.64 -20.93
CA GLY A 14 0.20 -18.41 -22.39
C GLY A 14 -1.15 -17.94 -22.91
N ALA A 15 -2.12 -17.64 -22.04
CA ALA A 15 -3.43 -17.12 -22.40
C ALA A 15 -3.39 -15.61 -22.74
N ALA A 16 -4.37 -15.17 -23.52
CA ALA A 16 -4.59 -13.75 -23.77
C ALA A 16 -4.85 -13.01 -22.44
N PRO A 17 -4.53 -11.69 -22.35
CA PRO A 17 -4.84 -10.88 -21.18
C PRO A 17 -6.33 -11.01 -20.78
N PRO A 18 -6.66 -10.90 -19.47
CA PRO A 18 -8.04 -10.96 -19.02
C PRO A 18 -8.87 -9.84 -19.64
N PRO A 19 -10.18 -10.04 -19.83
CA PRO A 19 -11.07 -8.94 -20.18
C PRO A 19 -10.96 -7.82 -19.14
N LEU A 20 -10.89 -6.55 -19.58
CA LEU A 20 -10.72 -5.39 -18.71
C LEU A 20 -11.78 -5.31 -17.60
N ALA A 21 -13.00 -5.80 -17.85
CA ALA A 21 -14.07 -5.86 -16.84
C ALA A 21 -13.89 -6.97 -15.78
N GLN A 22 -12.90 -7.86 -15.93
CA GLN A 22 -12.81 -9.09 -15.12
C GLN A 22 -11.47 -9.30 -14.44
N TRP A 23 -10.47 -8.47 -14.71
CA TRP A 23 -9.11 -8.70 -14.22
C TRP A 23 -8.99 -8.71 -12.68
N GLN A 24 -9.91 -8.01 -11.96
CA GLN A 24 -9.98 -7.98 -10.49
C GLN A 24 -10.82 -9.10 -9.87
N PHE A 25 -11.29 -10.06 -10.68
CA PHE A 25 -12.16 -11.14 -10.21
C PHE A 25 -11.59 -12.51 -10.56
N ALA A 26 -12.04 -13.55 -9.82
CA ALA A 26 -11.72 -14.93 -10.18
C ALA A 26 -12.27 -15.28 -11.58
N PRO A 27 -11.57 -16.07 -12.38
CA PRO A 27 -10.29 -16.74 -12.07
C PRO A 27 -9.03 -15.91 -12.37
N TYR A 28 -9.17 -14.67 -12.83
CA TYR A 28 -8.08 -13.86 -13.36
C TYR A 28 -7.25 -13.13 -12.30
N LEU A 29 -7.84 -12.82 -11.14
CA LEU A 29 -7.29 -11.93 -10.13
C LEU A 29 -5.83 -12.22 -9.79
N GLN A 30 -5.49 -13.46 -9.42
CA GLN A 30 -4.13 -13.84 -9.02
C GLN A 30 -3.11 -13.56 -10.13
N TRP A 31 -3.44 -13.97 -11.37
CA TRP A 31 -2.58 -13.71 -12.51
C TRP A 31 -2.44 -12.22 -12.79
N SER A 32 -3.55 -11.48 -12.73
CA SER A 32 -3.58 -10.04 -13.00
C SER A 32 -2.71 -9.25 -12.03
N MET A 33 -2.81 -9.57 -10.73
CA MET A 33 -2.00 -8.93 -9.69
C MET A 33 -0.49 -9.07 -9.96
N GLN A 34 -0.07 -10.15 -10.59
CA GLN A 34 1.33 -10.47 -10.89
C GLN A 34 1.77 -10.03 -12.29
N ASN A 35 0.85 -9.55 -13.15
CA ASN A 35 1.13 -9.29 -14.55
C ASN A 35 0.51 -7.98 -15.08
N ILE A 36 0.25 -7.01 -14.22
CA ILE A 36 -0.48 -5.76 -14.56
C ILE A 36 0.15 -5.05 -15.77
N ALA A 37 1.48 -4.97 -15.83
CA ALA A 37 2.23 -4.31 -16.91
C ALA A 37 2.11 -5.03 -18.27
N SER A 38 1.54 -6.25 -18.33
CA SER A 38 1.32 -6.96 -19.59
C SER A 38 0.04 -6.56 -20.31
N PHE A 39 -0.90 -5.89 -19.62
CA PHE A 39 -2.20 -5.54 -20.21
C PHE A 39 -2.69 -4.11 -19.87
N LEU A 40 -2.06 -3.42 -18.93
CA LEU A 40 -2.30 -2.00 -18.66
C LEU A 40 -1.02 -1.19 -18.86
N PRO A 41 -1.12 0.07 -19.31
CA PRO A 41 0.05 0.93 -19.45
C PRO A 41 0.64 1.28 -18.08
N VAL A 42 1.98 1.28 -18.00
CA VAL A 42 2.70 1.57 -16.77
C VAL A 42 3.86 2.53 -17.03
N HIS A 43 4.25 3.29 -15.99
CA HIS A 43 5.51 4.03 -15.92
C HIS A 43 6.47 3.30 -14.98
N LEU A 44 7.75 3.16 -15.37
CA LEU A 44 8.74 2.47 -14.53
C LEU A 44 9.20 3.35 -13.36
N ILE A 45 9.42 2.72 -12.22
CA ILE A 45 10.11 3.28 -11.06
C ILE A 45 11.46 2.55 -11.01
N HIS A 46 12.48 3.17 -11.56
CA HIS A 46 13.78 2.54 -11.76
C HIS A 46 14.52 2.32 -10.45
N ARG A 47 15.08 1.12 -10.28
CA ARG A 47 16.06 0.83 -9.25
C ARG A 47 17.40 1.51 -9.54
N GLY A 48 18.21 1.69 -8.52
CA GLY A 48 19.58 2.18 -8.69
C GLY A 48 20.51 1.10 -9.30
N GLU A 49 21.75 1.50 -9.57
CA GLU A 49 22.78 0.57 -10.05
C GLU A 49 23.18 -0.45 -8.97
N ARG A 50 23.05 -0.08 -7.68
CA ARG A 50 23.45 -0.89 -6.54
C ARG A 50 22.22 -1.35 -5.74
N ALA A 51 22.01 -2.68 -5.70
CA ALA A 51 21.06 -3.29 -4.79
C ALA A 51 21.74 -3.59 -3.45
N THR A 52 21.01 -3.39 -2.35
CA THR A 52 21.44 -3.84 -1.01
C THR A 52 20.89 -5.24 -0.75
N ALA A 53 21.73 -6.13 -0.22
CA ALA A 53 21.34 -7.51 0.06
C ALA A 53 20.92 -7.67 1.51
N PHE A 54 19.85 -8.40 1.77
CA PHE A 54 19.55 -8.94 3.08
C PHE A 54 20.58 -10.02 3.46
N ALA A 55 20.96 -10.05 4.74
CA ALA A 55 21.61 -11.23 5.31
C ALA A 55 20.59 -12.38 5.43
N ALA A 56 21.06 -13.58 5.77
CA ALA A 56 20.21 -14.73 6.06
C ALA A 56 20.31 -15.09 7.54
N ALA A 57 19.16 -15.22 8.20
CA ALA A 57 19.05 -15.69 9.59
C ALA A 57 17.83 -16.62 9.71
N PRO A 58 17.87 -17.81 9.07
CA PRO A 58 16.70 -18.67 8.94
C PRO A 58 16.22 -19.21 10.29
N ALA A 59 14.89 -19.17 10.51
CA ALA A 59 14.23 -19.76 11.66
C ALA A 59 12.90 -20.40 11.23
N ASP A 60 12.44 -21.39 11.98
CA ASP A 60 11.18 -22.09 11.71
C ASP A 60 10.00 -21.31 12.28
N VAL A 61 9.51 -20.34 11.51
CA VAL A 61 8.29 -19.60 11.85
C VAL A 61 7.02 -20.33 11.38
N GLU A 62 7.14 -21.27 10.45
CA GLU A 62 6.01 -21.93 9.79
C GLU A 62 5.24 -22.86 10.74
N SER A 63 5.93 -23.42 11.75
CA SER A 63 5.33 -24.30 12.76
C SER A 63 4.66 -23.57 13.93
N LEU A 64 4.81 -22.24 14.04
CA LEU A 64 4.18 -21.46 15.11
C LEU A 64 2.66 -21.62 15.10
N LEU A 65 2.10 -21.83 16.29
CA LEU A 65 0.64 -21.95 16.47
C LEU A 65 0.01 -20.57 16.60
N ILE A 66 -0.95 -20.29 15.74
CA ILE A 66 -1.63 -19.01 15.61
C ILE A 66 -3.09 -19.19 15.98
N PRO A 67 -3.52 -18.75 17.18
CA PRO A 67 -4.94 -18.72 17.53
C PRO A 67 -5.69 -17.77 16.61
N HIS A 68 -6.89 -18.18 16.18
CA HIS A 68 -7.78 -17.28 15.43
C HIS A 68 -8.20 -16.09 16.31
N PRO A 69 -8.34 -14.87 15.77
CA PRO A 69 -8.66 -13.68 16.59
C PRO A 69 -9.99 -13.79 17.33
N TRP A 70 -10.99 -14.46 16.75
CA TRP A 70 -12.38 -14.46 17.23
C TRP A 70 -13.00 -15.85 17.42
N GLU A 71 -12.41 -16.89 16.84
CA GLU A 71 -12.93 -18.25 16.89
C GLU A 71 -12.05 -19.15 17.78
N ASP A 72 -12.64 -20.17 18.39
CA ASP A 72 -11.92 -21.19 19.15
C ASP A 72 -11.26 -22.20 18.20
N ARG A 73 -10.32 -21.73 17.39
CA ARG A 73 -9.48 -22.54 16.50
C ARG A 73 -8.06 -22.02 16.45
N THR A 74 -7.14 -22.89 16.18
CA THR A 74 -5.71 -22.58 16.01
C THR A 74 -5.22 -23.27 14.74
N ALA A 75 -4.35 -22.60 14.01
CA ALA A 75 -3.65 -23.16 12.86
C ALA A 75 -2.16 -22.85 12.95
N THR A 76 -1.33 -23.55 12.21
CA THR A 76 0.08 -23.17 12.06
C THR A 76 0.20 -21.88 11.24
N PHE A 77 1.31 -21.18 11.37
CA PHE A 77 1.59 -20.00 10.56
C PHE A 77 1.48 -20.32 9.06
N ALA A 78 2.05 -21.46 8.63
CA ALA A 78 1.97 -21.90 7.24
C ALA A 78 0.52 -22.11 6.77
N GLU A 79 -0.33 -22.74 7.62
CA GLU A 79 -1.76 -22.91 7.31
C GLU A 79 -2.51 -21.58 7.25
N VAL A 80 -2.21 -20.61 8.13
CA VAL A 80 -2.79 -19.26 8.05
C VAL A 80 -2.43 -18.59 6.73
N MET A 81 -1.17 -18.65 6.32
CA MET A 81 -0.75 -18.09 5.03
C MET A 81 -1.51 -18.75 3.86
N ALA A 82 -1.66 -20.06 3.87
CA ALA A 82 -2.40 -20.78 2.83
C ALA A 82 -3.90 -20.42 2.81
N MET A 83 -4.56 -20.40 3.97
CA MET A 83 -5.98 -20.09 4.09
C MET A 83 -6.31 -18.62 3.77
N THR A 84 -5.33 -17.75 3.84
CA THR A 84 -5.48 -16.32 3.51
C THR A 84 -4.99 -15.98 2.10
N HIS A 85 -5.04 -16.93 1.14
CA HIS A 85 -4.74 -16.75 -0.29
C HIS A 85 -3.44 -15.98 -0.56
N THR A 86 -2.36 -16.40 0.09
CA THR A 86 -1.06 -15.77 -0.03
C THR A 86 -0.38 -16.15 -1.35
N ASP A 87 0.11 -15.16 -2.08
CA ASP A 87 0.95 -15.33 -3.28
C ASP A 87 2.45 -15.35 -2.91
N GLY A 88 2.83 -14.57 -1.90
CA GLY A 88 4.16 -14.58 -1.32
C GLY A 88 4.21 -13.89 0.04
N TRP A 89 5.11 -14.33 0.90
CA TRP A 89 5.35 -13.67 2.18
C TRP A 89 6.82 -13.76 2.60
N LEU A 90 7.24 -12.78 3.42
CA LEU A 90 8.60 -12.66 3.91
C LEU A 90 8.57 -12.10 5.33
N LEU A 91 9.43 -12.65 6.22
CA LEU A 91 9.79 -12.04 7.49
C LEU A 91 11.28 -11.70 7.48
N ALA A 92 11.60 -10.48 7.90
CA ALA A 92 12.96 -10.01 8.12
C ALA A 92 13.08 -9.38 9.52
N ARG A 93 14.29 -9.40 10.07
CA ARG A 93 14.64 -8.73 11.32
C ARG A 93 16.08 -8.24 11.29
N GLY A 94 16.27 -6.95 11.55
CA GLY A 94 17.60 -6.36 11.62
C GLY A 94 18.42 -6.53 10.35
N GLY A 95 17.80 -6.38 9.18
CA GLY A 95 18.45 -6.53 7.88
C GLY A 95 18.75 -7.98 7.46
N ALA A 96 18.11 -8.97 8.10
CA ALA A 96 18.26 -10.37 7.73
C ALA A 96 16.92 -11.04 7.48
N ILE A 97 16.81 -11.79 6.37
CA ILE A 97 15.63 -12.61 6.07
C ILE A 97 15.61 -13.82 6.99
N VAL A 98 14.51 -13.96 7.72
CA VAL A 98 14.21 -15.10 8.60
C VAL A 98 13.55 -16.22 7.84
N CYS A 99 12.55 -15.89 7.05
CA CYS A 99 11.85 -16.84 6.20
C CYS A 99 11.17 -16.09 5.04
N GLU A 100 11.16 -16.69 3.86
CA GLU A 100 10.38 -16.21 2.71
C GLU A 100 9.81 -17.39 1.94
N ARG A 101 8.61 -17.21 1.37
CA ARG A 101 7.93 -18.20 0.53
C ARG A 101 7.22 -17.53 -0.62
N TYR A 102 7.16 -18.23 -1.73
CA TYR A 102 6.52 -17.85 -2.96
C TYR A 102 5.61 -18.98 -3.41
N PHE A 103 4.40 -18.67 -3.88
CA PHE A 103 3.39 -19.65 -4.26
C PHE A 103 2.93 -19.38 -5.70
N GLY A 104 2.47 -20.44 -6.37
CA GLY A 104 2.04 -20.35 -7.76
C GLY A 104 3.18 -19.91 -8.68
N GLU A 105 2.96 -18.83 -9.42
CA GLU A 105 3.96 -18.25 -10.34
C GLU A 105 4.83 -17.15 -9.71
N MET A 106 4.64 -16.88 -8.41
CA MET A 106 5.48 -15.89 -7.72
C MET A 106 6.91 -16.38 -7.58
N GLU A 107 7.85 -15.45 -7.75
CA GLU A 107 9.29 -15.64 -7.59
C GLU A 107 9.94 -14.33 -7.09
N PRO A 108 11.19 -14.34 -6.61
CA PRO A 108 11.82 -13.17 -6.02
C PRO A 108 11.82 -11.91 -6.89
N GLY A 109 11.94 -12.06 -8.20
CA GLY A 109 11.98 -10.95 -9.15
C GLY A 109 10.61 -10.54 -9.71
N LYS A 110 9.54 -11.24 -9.34
CA LYS A 110 8.22 -10.95 -9.88
C LYS A 110 7.54 -9.83 -9.10
N ALA A 111 7.22 -8.73 -9.79
CA ALA A 111 6.44 -7.65 -9.22
C ALA A 111 4.98 -8.09 -9.03
N HIS A 112 4.36 -7.61 -7.98
CA HIS A 112 2.96 -7.81 -7.65
C HIS A 112 2.30 -6.46 -7.44
N LEU A 113 1.05 -6.28 -7.90
CA LEU A 113 0.28 -5.07 -7.68
C LEU A 113 0.01 -4.89 -6.18
N LEU A 114 0.33 -3.71 -5.65
CA LEU A 114 0.36 -3.44 -4.22
C LEU A 114 -0.95 -2.89 -3.68
N MET A 115 -1.86 -2.50 -4.58
CA MET A 115 -3.07 -1.78 -4.17
C MET A 115 -2.70 -0.64 -3.22
N SER A 116 -3.45 -0.41 -2.17
CA SER A 116 -3.27 0.76 -1.29
C SER A 116 -1.97 0.78 -0.48
N VAL A 117 -1.13 -0.25 -0.49
CA VAL A 117 0.26 -0.14 -0.02
C VAL A 117 1.02 0.94 -0.81
N SER A 118 0.62 1.21 -2.05
CA SER A 118 1.11 2.34 -2.87
C SER A 118 1.02 3.69 -2.17
N LYS A 119 -0.01 3.89 -1.35
CA LYS A 119 -0.23 5.13 -0.58
C LYS A 119 0.92 5.42 0.39
N SER A 120 1.43 4.38 1.03
CA SER A 120 2.56 4.51 1.96
C SER A 120 3.85 4.90 1.25
N LEU A 121 4.11 4.35 0.07
CA LEU A 121 5.25 4.74 -0.78
C LEU A 121 5.13 6.20 -1.24
N THR A 122 3.94 6.60 -1.66
CA THR A 122 3.66 7.96 -2.16
C THR A 122 3.76 9.00 -1.04
N ALA A 123 3.18 8.72 0.13
CA ALA A 123 3.26 9.60 1.29
C ALA A 123 4.71 9.73 1.80
N THR A 124 5.48 8.63 1.79
CA THR A 124 6.91 8.66 2.13
C THR A 124 7.69 9.52 1.14
N THR A 125 7.39 9.43 -0.16
CA THR A 125 8.02 10.28 -1.19
C THR A 125 7.72 11.76 -0.95
N ALA A 126 6.48 12.11 -0.60
CA ALA A 126 6.12 13.47 -0.22
C ALA A 126 6.88 13.95 1.04
N GLY A 127 7.04 13.07 2.04
CA GLY A 127 7.84 13.33 3.24
C GLY A 127 9.31 13.62 2.93
N LEU A 128 9.91 12.91 1.98
CA LEU A 128 11.28 13.17 1.52
C LEU A 128 11.42 14.55 0.87
N LEU A 129 10.45 14.97 0.06
CA LEU A 129 10.42 16.30 -0.53
C LEU A 129 10.19 17.40 0.52
N SER A 130 9.37 17.11 1.53
CA SER A 130 9.18 18.04 2.64
C SER A 130 10.46 18.25 3.43
N ALA A 131 11.24 17.21 3.64
CA ALA A 131 12.52 17.27 4.33
C ALA A 131 13.57 18.11 3.61
N THR A 132 13.50 18.21 2.29
CA THR A 132 14.41 19.04 1.47
C THR A 132 13.86 20.45 1.23
N GLY A 133 12.63 20.73 1.69
CA GLY A 133 11.95 22.01 1.47
C GLY A 133 11.39 22.20 0.06
N GLU A 134 11.39 21.14 -0.75
CA GLU A 134 10.79 21.15 -2.10
C GLU A 134 9.26 21.11 -2.03
N LEU A 135 8.71 20.54 -0.95
CA LEU A 135 7.29 20.46 -0.67
C LEU A 135 6.98 20.96 0.75
N ASP A 136 6.02 21.86 0.88
CA ASP A 136 5.50 22.30 2.16
C ASP A 136 4.12 21.67 2.41
N LEU A 137 4.03 20.85 3.45
CA LEU A 137 2.80 20.12 3.78
C LEU A 137 1.68 21.02 4.29
N ASP A 138 1.98 22.21 4.77
CA ASP A 138 1.00 23.17 5.27
C ASP A 138 0.52 24.15 4.20
N ARG A 139 0.97 23.99 2.95
CA ARG A 139 0.47 24.78 1.82
C ARG A 139 -0.80 24.15 1.20
N PRO A 140 -1.67 24.98 0.59
CA PRO A 140 -2.80 24.50 -0.17
C PRO A 140 -2.40 23.56 -1.33
N VAL A 141 -3.19 22.51 -1.53
CA VAL A 141 -3.06 21.57 -2.66
C VAL A 141 -3.07 22.32 -4.00
N THR A 142 -3.93 23.33 -4.12
CA THR A 142 -4.09 24.14 -5.34
C THR A 142 -2.89 24.99 -5.69
N ASP A 143 -1.98 25.25 -4.75
CA ASP A 143 -0.71 25.94 -5.03
C ASP A 143 0.23 25.06 -5.89
N TYR A 144 0.16 23.75 -5.73
CA TYR A 144 0.93 22.78 -6.50
C TYR A 144 0.16 22.24 -7.69
N VAL A 145 -1.17 22.17 -7.60
CA VAL A 145 -2.06 21.61 -8.64
C VAL A 145 -3.16 22.62 -8.97
N PRO A 146 -2.87 23.69 -9.75
CA PRO A 146 -3.86 24.70 -10.10
C PRO A 146 -5.11 24.14 -10.81
N GLY A 147 -4.98 22.96 -11.47
CA GLY A 147 -6.10 22.27 -12.11
C GLY A 147 -7.17 21.76 -11.14
N LEU A 148 -6.91 21.76 -9.82
CA LEU A 148 -7.87 21.40 -8.78
C LEU A 148 -8.55 22.63 -8.14
N ALA A 149 -8.26 23.86 -8.61
CA ALA A 149 -8.93 25.06 -8.11
C ALA A 149 -10.43 24.98 -8.45
N GLY A 150 -11.27 25.35 -7.47
CA GLY A 150 -12.74 25.30 -7.58
C GLY A 150 -13.34 23.89 -7.44
N SER A 151 -12.54 22.86 -7.21
CA SER A 151 -13.01 21.51 -6.88
C SER A 151 -13.14 21.30 -5.37
N GLY A 152 -13.46 20.08 -4.95
CA GLY A 152 -13.49 19.68 -3.54
C GLY A 152 -12.16 19.84 -2.80
N TYR A 153 -11.05 20.05 -3.51
CA TYR A 153 -9.72 20.26 -2.93
C TYR A 153 -9.42 21.74 -2.60
N GLU A 154 -10.31 22.68 -2.97
CA GLU A 154 -10.09 24.10 -2.69
C GLU A 154 -9.96 24.33 -1.17
N GLY A 155 -8.81 24.89 -0.73
CA GLY A 155 -8.50 25.13 0.68
C GLY A 155 -7.97 23.90 1.44
N ALA A 156 -7.90 22.71 0.83
CA ALA A 156 -7.23 21.56 1.42
C ALA A 156 -5.71 21.78 1.47
N LEU A 157 -5.08 21.48 2.61
CA LEU A 157 -3.63 21.46 2.74
C LEU A 157 -3.07 20.10 2.29
N VAL A 158 -1.82 20.06 1.84
CA VAL A 158 -1.15 18.80 1.48
C VAL A 158 -1.14 17.82 2.67
N ARG A 159 -0.99 18.31 3.91
CA ARG A 159 -1.07 17.50 5.12
C ARG A 159 -2.40 16.75 5.24
N HIS A 160 -3.51 17.35 4.80
CA HIS A 160 -4.81 16.70 4.86
C HIS A 160 -4.87 15.49 3.90
N LEU A 161 -4.21 15.57 2.72
CA LEU A 161 -4.09 14.42 1.81
C LEU A 161 -3.30 13.28 2.45
N VAL A 162 -2.15 13.61 3.03
CA VAL A 162 -1.22 12.60 3.62
C VAL A 162 -1.85 11.86 4.80
N ASP A 163 -2.73 12.53 5.55
CA ASP A 163 -3.38 12.00 6.76
C ASP A 163 -4.84 11.55 6.51
N MET A 164 -5.32 11.52 5.25
CA MET A 164 -6.70 11.13 4.89
C MET A 164 -7.75 11.96 5.65
N ARG A 165 -7.65 13.30 5.58
CA ARG A 165 -8.49 14.24 6.34
C ARG A 165 -9.03 15.36 5.49
N THR A 166 -9.16 15.20 4.18
CA THR A 166 -9.86 16.22 3.38
C THR A 166 -11.37 16.09 3.54
N GLY A 167 -12.08 17.17 3.26
CA GLY A 167 -13.54 17.17 3.17
C GLY A 167 -14.06 16.86 1.77
N VAL A 168 -13.25 16.27 0.91
CA VAL A 168 -13.66 15.87 -0.45
C VAL A 168 -14.69 14.75 -0.36
N ARG A 169 -15.75 14.84 -1.17
CA ARG A 169 -16.73 13.76 -1.29
C ARG A 169 -16.17 12.64 -2.17
N PHE A 170 -16.04 11.44 -1.62
CA PHE A 170 -15.57 10.27 -2.35
C PHE A 170 -15.99 9.00 -1.62
N SER A 171 -16.62 8.05 -2.30
CA SER A 171 -17.00 6.75 -1.75
C SER A 171 -15.98 5.68 -2.09
N GLU A 172 -15.55 4.93 -1.07
CA GLU A 172 -14.68 3.74 -1.17
C GLU A 172 -15.47 2.42 -1.21
N GLU A 173 -16.74 2.44 -1.60
CA GLU A 173 -17.56 1.24 -1.70
C GLU A 173 -17.15 0.37 -2.90
N TYR A 174 -16.13 -0.46 -2.75
CA TYR A 174 -15.54 -1.26 -3.84
C TYR A 174 -16.51 -2.19 -4.58
N LEU A 175 -17.64 -2.56 -3.98
CA LEU A 175 -18.65 -3.43 -4.60
C LEU A 175 -19.81 -2.65 -5.23
N ASN A 176 -19.83 -1.33 -5.11
CA ASN A 176 -20.81 -0.44 -5.73
C ASN A 176 -20.23 0.12 -7.02
N GLU A 177 -20.81 -0.24 -8.18
CA GLU A 177 -20.31 0.19 -9.50
C GLU A 177 -20.40 1.70 -9.74
N ASP A 178 -21.29 2.39 -8.99
CA ASP A 178 -21.49 3.85 -9.07
C ASP A 178 -20.65 4.63 -8.05
N ALA A 179 -19.88 3.95 -7.17
CA ALA A 179 -19.01 4.61 -6.21
C ALA A 179 -17.84 5.31 -6.91
N GLU A 180 -17.42 6.47 -6.38
CA GLU A 180 -16.36 7.27 -6.98
C GLU A 180 -15.05 6.48 -7.17
N VAL A 181 -14.71 5.54 -6.30
CA VAL A 181 -13.55 4.66 -6.50
C VAL A 181 -13.66 3.80 -7.76
N ARG A 182 -14.86 3.35 -8.15
CA ARG A 182 -15.09 2.59 -9.38
C ARG A 182 -15.15 3.48 -10.62
N LEU A 183 -15.67 4.71 -10.45
CA LEU A 183 -15.66 5.72 -11.52
C LEU A 183 -14.23 6.21 -11.82
N LEU A 184 -13.37 6.31 -10.79
CA LEU A 184 -11.96 6.61 -10.95
C LEU A 184 -11.26 5.55 -11.82
N GLU A 185 -11.52 4.26 -11.61
CA GLU A 185 -10.97 3.20 -12.47
C GLU A 185 -11.42 3.33 -13.94
N GLN A 186 -12.62 3.82 -14.21
CA GLN A 186 -13.06 4.12 -15.56
C GLN A 186 -12.30 5.31 -16.16
N ALA A 187 -12.04 6.35 -15.35
CA ALA A 187 -11.31 7.54 -15.78
C ALA A 187 -9.87 7.24 -16.19
N ILE A 188 -9.21 6.30 -15.50
CA ILE A 188 -7.82 5.91 -15.79
C ILE A 188 -7.69 4.77 -16.79
N GLY A 189 -8.82 4.19 -17.26
CA GLY A 189 -8.80 3.08 -18.21
C GLY A 189 -8.52 1.71 -17.60
N TRP A 190 -8.71 1.54 -16.30
CA TRP A 190 -8.58 0.25 -15.59
C TRP A 190 -9.87 -0.56 -15.57
N ALA A 191 -10.99 0.08 -15.87
CA ALA A 191 -12.28 -0.53 -16.09
C ALA A 191 -12.89 -0.04 -17.41
N PRO A 192 -13.78 -0.82 -18.06
CA PRO A 192 -14.53 -0.34 -19.21
C PRO A 192 -15.37 0.88 -18.84
N LYS A 193 -15.39 1.88 -19.71
CA LYS A 193 -16.18 3.09 -19.50
C LYS A 193 -17.66 2.78 -19.63
N GLN A 194 -18.38 2.85 -18.53
CA GLN A 194 -19.84 2.66 -18.46
C GLN A 194 -20.59 3.99 -18.35
N HIS A 195 -19.95 5.01 -17.76
CA HIS A 195 -20.50 6.33 -17.54
C HIS A 195 -19.85 7.34 -18.50
N PRO A 196 -20.57 7.81 -19.54
CA PRO A 196 -20.00 8.70 -20.56
C PRO A 196 -19.48 10.03 -19.99
N ASP A 197 -20.08 10.50 -18.90
CA ASP A 197 -19.75 11.78 -18.26
C ASP A 197 -18.50 11.71 -17.36
N VAL A 198 -17.98 10.52 -17.07
CA VAL A 198 -16.71 10.35 -16.33
C VAL A 198 -15.57 10.85 -17.24
N PRO A 199 -14.69 11.74 -16.77
CA PRO A 199 -13.51 12.18 -17.51
C PRO A 199 -12.60 11.02 -17.95
N ASP A 200 -11.80 11.23 -19.00
CA ASP A 200 -10.86 10.21 -19.52
C ASP A 200 -9.44 10.34 -18.96
N THR A 201 -9.28 11.15 -17.90
CA THR A 201 -7.98 11.36 -17.23
C THR A 201 -8.17 11.46 -15.73
N LEU A 202 -7.14 11.04 -14.99
CA LEU A 202 -7.15 11.07 -13.54
C LEU A 202 -7.35 12.50 -12.99
N LEU A 203 -6.58 13.48 -13.48
CA LEU A 203 -6.72 14.87 -13.04
C LEU A 203 -8.12 15.43 -13.37
N GLY A 204 -8.63 15.11 -14.56
CA GLY A 204 -9.98 15.50 -14.97
C GLY A 204 -11.05 14.96 -14.02
N PHE A 205 -10.91 13.70 -13.60
CA PHE A 205 -11.79 13.08 -12.62
C PHE A 205 -11.71 13.76 -11.25
N LEU A 206 -10.49 13.94 -10.71
CA LEU A 206 -10.28 14.60 -9.41
C LEU A 206 -10.88 16.02 -9.38
N ALA A 207 -10.80 16.75 -10.49
CA ALA A 207 -11.36 18.08 -10.61
C ALA A 207 -12.92 18.12 -10.59
N THR A 208 -13.59 16.99 -10.81
CA THR A 208 -15.06 16.89 -10.70
C THR A 208 -15.54 16.63 -9.28
N LEU A 209 -14.67 16.22 -8.38
CA LEU A 209 -15.05 15.88 -7.01
C LEU A 209 -15.48 17.16 -6.24
N GLY A 210 -16.60 17.06 -5.55
CA GLY A 210 -17.10 18.12 -4.69
C GLY A 210 -16.58 18.03 -3.26
N GLN A 211 -16.85 19.05 -2.46
CA GLN A 211 -16.60 19.05 -1.02
C GLN A 211 -17.90 18.76 -0.26
N GLU A 212 -17.83 17.92 0.77
CA GLU A 212 -18.97 17.58 1.64
C GLU A 212 -18.71 17.92 3.12
N GLY A 213 -17.44 18.06 3.53
CA GLY A 213 -17.04 18.34 4.90
C GLY A 213 -15.89 19.32 5.01
N PRO A 214 -15.51 19.72 6.23
CA PRO A 214 -14.35 20.57 6.45
C PRO A 214 -13.04 19.78 6.21
N HIS A 215 -12.01 20.44 5.68
CA HIS A 215 -10.65 19.88 5.63
C HIS A 215 -10.02 19.88 7.03
N GLY A 216 -9.18 18.89 7.32
CA GLY A 216 -8.53 18.70 8.61
C GLY A 216 -9.46 18.15 9.71
N GLY A 217 -10.66 17.67 9.34
CA GLY A 217 -11.64 17.06 10.23
C GLY A 217 -11.29 15.64 10.67
N ALA A 218 -12.32 14.79 10.80
CA ALA A 218 -12.19 13.38 11.10
C ALA A 218 -11.36 12.65 10.02
N PHE A 219 -10.79 11.51 10.38
CA PHE A 219 -10.21 10.58 9.42
C PHE A 219 -11.31 10.01 8.53
N ASP A 220 -11.05 10.02 7.23
CA ASP A 220 -11.94 9.44 6.24
C ASP A 220 -11.12 8.92 5.06
N TYR A 221 -11.02 7.59 4.96
CA TYR A 221 -10.14 6.95 4.00
C TYR A 221 -10.66 7.10 2.58
N LYS A 222 -9.87 7.78 1.72
CA LYS A 222 -10.24 8.09 0.33
C LYS A 222 -9.04 7.91 -0.60
N SER A 223 -9.15 7.03 -1.57
CA SER A 223 -8.09 6.77 -2.54
C SER A 223 -7.69 8.02 -3.32
N CYS A 224 -8.66 8.84 -3.72
CA CYS A 224 -8.43 10.07 -4.48
C CYS A 224 -7.44 11.05 -3.83
N GLU A 225 -7.29 11.02 -2.50
CA GLU A 225 -6.33 11.90 -1.80
C GLU A 225 -4.88 11.59 -2.14
N THR A 226 -4.56 10.31 -2.30
CA THR A 226 -3.19 9.92 -2.67
C THR A 226 -2.90 10.17 -4.14
N ASP A 227 -3.89 10.04 -5.01
CA ASP A 227 -3.73 10.44 -6.40
C ASP A 227 -3.52 11.95 -6.53
N ALA A 228 -4.29 12.76 -5.78
CA ALA A 228 -4.03 14.19 -5.68
C ALA A 228 -2.63 14.50 -5.14
N LEU A 229 -2.13 13.71 -4.16
CA LEU A 229 -0.78 13.82 -3.64
C LEU A 229 0.28 13.50 -4.72
N GLY A 230 0.01 12.54 -5.61
CA GLY A 230 0.85 12.30 -6.79
C GLY A 230 0.99 13.55 -7.66
N PHE A 231 -0.11 14.24 -7.96
CA PHE A 231 -0.06 15.52 -8.70
C PHE A 231 0.65 16.61 -7.91
N VAL A 232 0.52 16.67 -6.59
CA VAL A 232 1.26 17.61 -5.73
C VAL A 232 2.77 17.37 -5.84
N ILE A 233 3.23 16.11 -5.79
CA ILE A 233 4.65 15.74 -5.99
C ILE A 233 5.13 16.23 -7.36
N GLY A 234 4.34 16.00 -8.41
CA GLY A 234 4.64 16.49 -9.76
C GLY A 234 4.72 18.02 -9.85
N GLY A 235 3.74 18.71 -9.24
CA GLY A 235 3.69 20.18 -9.20
C GLY A 235 4.85 20.81 -8.40
N ALA A 236 5.28 20.18 -7.32
CA ALA A 236 6.39 20.64 -6.48
C ALA A 236 7.74 20.48 -7.18
N THR A 237 7.92 19.43 -7.98
CA THR A 237 9.22 19.07 -8.57
C THR A 237 9.33 19.40 -10.06
N GLY A 238 8.23 19.56 -10.76
CA GLY A 238 8.20 19.65 -12.22
C GLY A 238 8.57 18.35 -12.93
N GLN A 239 8.60 17.20 -12.22
CA GLN A 239 8.97 15.89 -12.73
C GLN A 239 7.79 14.90 -12.61
N HIS A 240 7.83 13.80 -13.38
CA HIS A 240 6.86 12.72 -13.19
C HIS A 240 7.03 12.12 -11.79
N PRO A 241 5.94 11.92 -11.00
CA PRO A 241 6.06 11.45 -9.62
C PRO A 241 6.74 10.08 -9.47
N ALA A 242 6.63 9.19 -10.47
CA ALA A 242 7.35 7.92 -10.49
C ALA A 242 8.87 8.10 -10.60
N ASP A 243 9.34 9.08 -11.36
CA ASP A 243 10.76 9.41 -11.45
C ASP A 243 11.27 10.00 -10.14
N VAL A 244 10.44 10.80 -9.48
CA VAL A 244 10.75 11.35 -8.14
C VAL A 244 10.82 10.21 -7.11
N MET A 245 9.85 9.30 -7.08
CA MET A 245 9.86 8.11 -6.22
C MET A 245 11.09 7.24 -6.50
N SER A 246 11.42 7.04 -7.78
CA SER A 246 12.63 6.34 -8.18
C SER A 246 13.89 7.00 -7.58
N ALA A 247 14.09 8.28 -7.82
CA ALA A 247 15.31 8.98 -7.43
C ALA A 247 15.44 9.23 -5.92
N ARG A 248 14.32 9.46 -5.23
CA ARG A 248 14.31 9.87 -3.82
C ARG A 248 14.11 8.72 -2.83
N LEU A 249 13.46 7.62 -3.26
CA LEU A 249 13.11 6.50 -2.39
C LEU A 249 13.67 5.18 -2.91
N TRP A 250 13.28 4.75 -4.12
CA TRP A 250 13.51 3.39 -4.61
C TRP A 250 15.00 3.08 -4.83
N GLN A 251 15.73 4.00 -5.48
CA GLN A 251 17.18 3.90 -5.68
C GLN A 251 17.95 4.00 -4.35
N PRO A 252 17.72 5.04 -3.50
CA PRO A 252 18.45 5.18 -2.25
C PRO A 252 18.24 4.03 -1.26
N MET A 253 17.06 3.39 -1.23
CA MET A 253 16.84 2.23 -0.35
C MET A 253 17.57 0.97 -0.83
N GLY A 254 18.15 0.99 -2.03
CA GLY A 254 18.89 -0.13 -2.60
C GLY A 254 17.99 -1.24 -3.14
N ALA A 255 16.91 -0.87 -3.82
CA ALA A 255 15.99 -1.82 -4.44
C ALA A 255 16.69 -2.78 -5.39
N GLU A 256 16.26 -4.04 -5.39
CA GLU A 256 16.82 -5.11 -6.21
C GLU A 256 16.23 -5.14 -7.62
N PHE A 257 14.96 -4.73 -7.76
CA PHE A 257 14.23 -4.72 -9.03
C PHE A 257 13.55 -3.39 -9.27
N ASP A 258 13.29 -3.09 -10.55
CA ASP A 258 12.42 -1.98 -10.91
C ASP A 258 11.00 -2.25 -10.41
N ALA A 259 10.33 -1.18 -9.95
CA ALA A 259 8.89 -1.17 -9.74
C ALA A 259 8.21 -0.49 -10.92
N ASN A 260 6.89 -0.44 -10.91
CA ASN A 260 6.12 0.34 -11.88
C ASN A 260 4.84 0.88 -11.24
N VAL A 261 4.25 1.87 -11.88
CA VAL A 261 2.93 2.40 -11.53
C VAL A 261 2.04 2.45 -12.76
N GLY A 262 0.79 1.99 -12.63
CA GLY A 262 -0.21 2.13 -13.69
C GLY A 262 -0.47 3.58 -14.02
N ILE A 263 -0.66 3.90 -15.31
CA ILE A 263 -0.89 5.27 -15.79
C ILE A 263 -2.18 5.38 -16.59
N ASP A 264 -2.76 6.57 -16.60
CA ASP A 264 -3.89 6.92 -17.44
C ASP A 264 -3.48 7.20 -18.90
N SER A 265 -4.44 7.61 -19.72
CA SER A 265 -4.27 7.87 -21.16
C SER A 265 -3.30 9.02 -21.49
N VAL A 266 -2.98 9.88 -20.53
CA VAL A 266 -2.06 11.02 -20.68
C VAL A 266 -0.78 10.83 -19.88
N GLY A 267 -0.59 9.68 -19.24
CA GLY A 267 0.61 9.31 -18.50
C GLY A 267 0.60 9.69 -17.03
N ALA A 268 -0.52 10.12 -16.46
CA ALA A 268 -0.62 10.37 -15.02
C ALA A 268 -0.67 9.05 -14.23
N GLY A 269 0.17 8.89 -13.21
CA GLY A 269 0.25 7.68 -12.39
C GLY A 269 -0.89 7.56 -11.39
N MET A 270 -1.43 6.34 -11.22
CA MET A 270 -2.37 5.96 -10.18
C MET A 270 -1.60 5.62 -8.89
N PHE A 271 -1.35 6.62 -8.06
CA PHE A 271 -0.50 6.47 -6.87
C PHE A 271 -1.25 5.96 -5.63
N ASP A 272 -2.56 5.92 -5.67
CA ASP A 272 -3.38 5.37 -4.59
C ASP A 272 -3.33 3.84 -4.52
N GLY A 273 -3.17 3.15 -5.67
CA GLY A 273 -3.26 1.70 -5.75
C GLY A 273 -2.46 1.04 -6.87
N GLY A 274 -1.88 1.82 -7.79
CA GLY A 274 -1.33 1.33 -9.03
C GLY A 274 0.15 0.92 -9.02
N VAL A 275 0.85 1.02 -7.89
CA VAL A 275 2.26 0.61 -7.80
C VAL A 275 2.36 -0.92 -7.75
N SER A 276 3.34 -1.47 -8.48
CA SER A 276 3.72 -2.88 -8.39
C SER A 276 5.19 -2.99 -8.01
N GLY A 277 5.50 -3.90 -7.09
CA GLY A 277 6.87 -4.11 -6.59
C GLY A 277 7.11 -5.54 -6.13
N THR A 278 8.37 -5.89 -5.86
CA THR A 278 8.74 -7.23 -5.40
C THR A 278 8.64 -7.38 -3.89
N LEU A 279 8.43 -8.60 -3.43
CA LEU A 279 8.32 -8.93 -2.00
C LEU A 279 9.52 -8.43 -1.19
N ARG A 280 10.75 -8.64 -1.69
CA ARG A 280 11.99 -8.22 -1.01
C ARG A 280 12.18 -6.71 -1.02
N ASP A 281 11.75 -6.01 -2.07
CA ASP A 281 11.87 -4.53 -2.12
C ASP A 281 10.89 -3.86 -1.17
N LEU A 282 9.71 -4.44 -0.97
CA LEU A 282 8.78 -4.01 0.09
C LEU A 282 9.32 -4.25 1.49
N ALA A 283 10.06 -5.36 1.70
CA ALA A 283 10.75 -5.58 2.96
C ALA A 283 11.86 -4.54 3.19
N ARG A 284 12.62 -4.12 2.13
CA ARG A 284 13.59 -3.00 2.23
C ARG A 284 12.91 -1.70 2.62
N PHE A 285 11.74 -1.42 2.02
CA PHE A 285 10.94 -0.26 2.40
C PHE A 285 10.52 -0.30 3.88
N GLY A 286 10.04 -1.46 4.35
CA GLY A 286 9.68 -1.63 5.77
C GLY A 286 10.88 -1.49 6.72
N GLU A 287 12.06 -2.00 6.33
CA GLU A 287 13.30 -1.88 7.10
C GLU A 287 13.69 -0.42 7.34
N LEU A 288 13.43 0.49 6.39
CA LEU A 288 13.69 1.92 6.60
C LEU A 288 13.00 2.44 7.87
N PHE A 289 11.76 2.03 8.12
CA PHE A 289 11.00 2.53 9.27
C PHE A 289 11.44 1.91 10.60
N VAL A 290 11.76 0.62 10.63
CA VAL A 290 12.22 -0.04 11.88
C VAL A 290 13.69 0.27 12.20
N SER A 291 14.46 0.80 11.24
CA SER A 291 15.86 1.19 11.39
C SER A 291 16.10 2.71 11.53
N GLY A 292 15.04 3.50 11.79
CA GLY A 292 15.15 4.96 11.93
C GLY A 292 15.51 5.68 10.63
N GLY A 293 15.01 5.19 9.52
CA GLY A 293 15.17 5.76 8.18
C GLY A 293 16.39 5.29 7.39
N LYS A 294 17.11 4.28 7.89
CA LYS A 294 18.35 3.77 7.28
C LYS A 294 18.08 2.58 6.36
N ALA A 295 18.73 2.57 5.21
CA ALA A 295 18.80 1.41 4.33
C ALA A 295 19.70 0.30 4.91
N LEU A 296 19.67 -0.90 4.31
CA LEU A 296 20.44 -2.06 4.77
C LEU A 296 21.96 -1.83 4.78
N ASP A 297 22.47 -0.88 4.01
CA ASP A 297 23.88 -0.48 3.99
C ASP A 297 24.23 0.63 5.01
N GLY A 298 23.24 1.07 5.79
CA GLY A 298 23.37 2.11 6.82
C GLY A 298 23.21 3.54 6.29
N ALA A 299 22.98 3.75 4.97
CA ALA A 299 22.72 5.07 4.42
C ALA A 299 21.37 5.61 4.93
N GLN A 300 21.34 6.89 5.36
CA GLN A 300 20.10 7.56 5.75
C GLN A 300 19.28 7.89 4.49
N VAL A 301 18.10 7.28 4.34
CA VAL A 301 17.18 7.49 3.22
C VAL A 301 15.99 8.35 3.66
N ILE A 302 15.30 7.94 4.71
CA ILE A 302 14.21 8.72 5.29
C ILE A 302 14.76 9.51 6.48
N PRO A 303 14.52 10.81 6.59
CA PRO A 303 14.93 11.58 7.76
C PRO A 303 14.33 11.00 9.04
N GLU A 304 15.12 10.91 10.10
CA GLU A 304 14.70 10.33 11.39
C GLU A 304 13.44 11.03 11.94
N TRP A 305 13.36 12.36 11.81
CA TRP A 305 12.19 13.10 12.28
C TRP A 305 10.88 12.70 11.57
N TRP A 306 10.94 12.29 10.25
CA TRP A 306 9.75 11.81 9.53
C TRP A 306 9.31 10.44 10.05
N VAL A 307 10.27 9.56 10.32
CA VAL A 307 9.98 8.25 10.94
C VAL A 307 9.34 8.45 12.31
N GLU A 308 9.91 9.31 13.16
CA GLU A 308 9.37 9.59 14.51
C GLU A 308 8.00 10.26 14.44
N ASP A 309 7.78 11.26 13.55
CA ASP A 309 6.48 11.88 13.34
C ASP A 309 5.43 10.85 12.90
N THR A 310 5.82 9.91 12.04
CA THR A 310 4.92 8.85 11.58
C THR A 310 4.49 7.95 12.72
N PHE A 311 5.41 7.50 13.57
CA PHE A 311 5.09 6.65 14.72
C PHE A 311 4.38 7.40 15.86
N ALA A 312 4.73 8.64 16.11
CA ALA A 312 4.13 9.44 17.17
C ALA A 312 2.70 9.87 16.84
N GLY A 313 2.42 10.11 15.56
CA GLY A 313 1.19 10.77 15.12
C GLY A 313 1.19 12.28 15.36
N GLY A 314 0.26 12.98 14.74
CA GLY A 314 -0.04 14.36 15.02
C GLY A 314 -0.78 14.52 16.37
N PRO A 315 -0.93 15.74 16.85
CA PRO A 315 -1.51 16.01 18.18
C PRO A 315 -2.96 15.50 18.35
N ASP A 316 -3.68 15.34 17.23
CA ASP A 316 -5.08 14.93 17.18
C ASP A 316 -5.32 13.69 16.28
N SER A 317 -4.27 13.00 15.81
CA SER A 317 -4.41 11.87 14.88
C SER A 317 -5.30 10.75 15.42
N ARG A 318 -5.18 10.41 16.71
CA ARG A 318 -6.02 9.37 17.34
C ARG A 318 -7.47 9.84 17.53
N GLU A 319 -7.69 11.10 17.88
CA GLU A 319 -9.02 11.69 18.00
C GLU A 319 -9.71 11.72 16.63
N ALA A 320 -9.01 12.16 15.59
CA ALA A 320 -9.52 12.16 14.22
C ALA A 320 -9.90 10.75 13.76
N PHE A 321 -9.05 9.74 14.05
CA PHE A 321 -9.29 8.36 13.73
C PHE A 321 -10.47 7.76 14.52
N GLY A 322 -10.60 8.09 15.80
CA GLY A 322 -11.72 7.67 16.64
C GLY A 322 -13.06 8.27 16.23
N ASN A 323 -13.03 9.43 15.53
CA ASN A 323 -14.19 10.11 14.96
C ASN A 323 -14.40 9.80 13.47
N ALA A 324 -13.76 8.73 12.94
CA ALA A 324 -13.87 8.35 11.53
C ALA A 324 -15.33 8.25 11.09
N THR A 325 -15.59 8.64 9.84
CA THR A 325 -16.94 8.60 9.23
C THR A 325 -17.48 7.18 9.20
N GLU A 326 -16.60 6.22 8.85
CA GLU A 326 -16.90 4.80 8.90
C GLU A 326 -16.16 4.12 10.07
N PRO A 327 -16.82 3.20 10.81
CA PRO A 327 -16.19 2.52 11.94
C PRO A 327 -14.91 1.77 11.51
N THR A 328 -13.79 2.12 12.13
CA THR A 328 -12.56 1.37 11.92
C THR A 328 -12.54 0.13 12.82
N LEU A 329 -12.01 -1.00 12.30
CA LEU A 329 -11.83 -2.22 13.07
C LEU A 329 -10.56 -2.20 13.94
N MET A 330 -9.96 -1.03 14.14
CA MET A 330 -8.71 -0.81 14.88
C MET A 330 -8.92 0.18 16.03
N PRO A 331 -9.64 -0.21 17.09
CA PRO A 331 -9.95 0.70 18.20
C PRO A 331 -8.67 1.22 18.88
N GLY A 332 -8.64 2.52 19.19
CA GLY A 332 -7.47 3.20 19.76
C GLY A 332 -6.31 3.42 18.77
N GLY A 333 -6.51 3.04 17.51
CA GLY A 333 -5.53 3.23 16.45
C GLY A 333 -5.40 4.68 15.97
N MET A 334 -4.65 4.85 14.91
CA MET A 334 -4.52 6.12 14.16
C MET A 334 -4.15 5.87 12.71
N TYR A 335 -4.31 6.91 11.89
CA TYR A 335 -3.71 6.98 10.56
C TYR A 335 -2.75 8.18 10.50
N ARG A 336 -1.55 7.97 9.99
CA ARG A 336 -0.54 9.03 9.87
C ARG A 336 0.40 8.76 8.70
N ASN A 337 0.67 9.79 7.90
CA ASN A 337 1.66 9.74 6.82
C ASN A 337 1.48 8.54 5.86
N GLY A 338 0.24 8.14 5.57
CA GLY A 338 -0.03 7.01 4.68
C GLY A 338 0.02 5.63 5.35
N PHE A 339 0.05 5.56 6.69
CA PHE A 339 0.13 4.29 7.45
C PHE A 339 -0.97 4.15 8.49
N TRP A 340 -1.36 2.89 8.72
CA TRP A 340 -2.31 2.47 9.74
C TRP A 340 -1.57 2.03 11.01
N PHE A 341 -2.12 2.36 12.15
CA PHE A 341 -1.66 1.91 13.46
C PHE A 341 -2.81 1.19 14.16
N PRO A 342 -2.71 -0.14 14.43
CA PRO A 342 -3.86 -0.94 14.83
C PRO A 342 -4.24 -0.83 16.32
N GLY A 343 -3.49 -0.08 17.13
CA GLY A 343 -3.73 0.02 18.57
C GLY A 343 -3.09 1.25 19.20
N GLU A 344 -3.26 1.36 20.52
CA GLU A 344 -2.83 2.54 21.30
C GLU A 344 -1.31 2.66 21.44
N SER A 345 -0.54 1.53 21.43
CA SER A 345 0.90 1.56 21.68
C SER A 345 1.68 2.36 20.62
N GLY A 346 1.20 2.35 19.37
CA GLY A 346 1.92 2.95 18.26
C GLY A 346 3.21 2.20 17.86
N ASP A 347 3.46 1.00 18.39
CA ASP A 347 4.67 0.23 18.12
C ASP A 347 4.60 -0.53 16.78
N VAL A 348 3.38 -0.86 16.36
CA VAL A 348 3.08 -1.56 15.11
C VAL A 348 2.52 -0.57 14.11
N MET A 349 3.10 -0.56 12.93
CA MET A 349 2.69 0.23 11.78
C MET A 349 2.40 -0.69 10.60
N LEU A 350 1.33 -0.42 9.86
CA LEU A 350 0.88 -1.23 8.73
C LEU A 350 0.75 -0.38 7.47
N ALA A 351 1.22 -0.91 6.35
CA ALA A 351 0.74 -0.51 5.04
C ALA A 351 -0.22 -1.60 4.55
N LEU A 352 -1.44 -1.23 4.17
CA LEU A 352 -2.51 -2.17 3.82
C LEU A 352 -3.02 -1.92 2.41
N GLY A 353 -3.34 -2.98 1.69
CA GLY A 353 -3.98 -2.94 0.38
C GLY A 353 -5.09 -3.97 0.28
N ILE A 354 -6.14 -3.63 -0.46
CA ILE A 354 -7.23 -4.58 -0.75
C ILE A 354 -6.68 -5.85 -1.39
N HIS A 355 -7.45 -6.92 -1.35
CA HIS A 355 -7.05 -8.27 -1.74
C HIS A 355 -5.88 -8.85 -0.92
N GLY A 356 -5.53 -8.24 0.23
CA GLY A 356 -4.64 -8.80 1.25
C GLY A 356 -3.18 -8.43 1.15
N GLN A 357 -2.85 -7.28 0.57
CA GLN A 357 -1.49 -6.75 0.60
C GLN A 357 -1.20 -6.17 1.98
N MET A 358 -0.06 -6.52 2.58
CA MET A 358 0.33 -6.02 3.91
C MET A 358 1.85 -5.88 4.01
N ILE A 359 2.30 -4.74 4.55
CA ILE A 359 3.61 -4.60 5.19
C ILE A 359 3.34 -4.34 6.67
N TYR A 360 3.83 -5.25 7.51
CA TYR A 360 3.83 -5.14 8.96
C TYR A 360 5.22 -4.69 9.42
N MET A 361 5.28 -3.66 10.24
CA MET A 361 6.51 -3.11 10.78
C MET A 361 6.35 -2.93 12.29
N ASN A 362 7.25 -3.50 13.08
CA ASN A 362 7.23 -3.36 14.53
C ASN A 362 8.56 -2.77 15.00
N ARG A 363 8.53 -1.49 15.43
CA ARG A 363 9.73 -0.75 15.84
C ARG A 363 10.40 -1.29 17.10
N VAL A 364 9.67 -2.01 17.96
CA VAL A 364 10.18 -2.56 19.22
C VAL A 364 10.91 -3.87 18.96
N THR A 365 10.35 -4.75 18.15
CA THR A 365 10.95 -6.06 17.85
C THR A 365 11.97 -5.98 16.72
N GLY A 366 11.95 -4.92 15.91
CA GLY A 366 12.75 -4.76 14.70
C GLY A 366 12.33 -5.72 13.58
N VAL A 367 11.11 -6.22 13.61
CA VAL A 367 10.58 -7.16 12.59
C VAL A 367 9.81 -6.41 11.52
N VAL A 368 10.09 -6.77 10.28
CA VAL A 368 9.31 -6.44 9.09
C VAL A 368 8.73 -7.72 8.53
N ALA A 369 7.42 -7.73 8.26
CA ALA A 369 6.78 -8.81 7.54
C ALA A 369 6.03 -8.26 6.34
N VAL A 370 6.15 -8.92 5.21
CA VAL A 370 5.45 -8.56 3.96
C VAL A 370 4.62 -9.73 3.50
N LYS A 371 3.40 -9.45 3.09
CA LYS A 371 2.50 -10.42 2.47
C LYS A 371 1.86 -9.82 1.22
N LEU A 372 1.95 -10.56 0.13
CA LEU A 372 1.26 -10.30 -1.13
C LEU A 372 0.23 -11.40 -1.35
N SER A 373 -0.96 -11.03 -1.78
CA SER A 373 -2.10 -11.93 -1.81
C SER A 373 -3.09 -11.58 -2.92
N SER A 374 -3.99 -12.51 -3.19
CA SER A 374 -5.10 -12.34 -4.13
C SER A 374 -6.41 -12.85 -3.52
N TRP A 375 -6.88 -12.19 -2.46
CA TRP A 375 -8.17 -12.51 -1.83
C TRP A 375 -9.32 -12.35 -2.81
N PRO A 376 -10.28 -13.28 -2.85
CA PRO A 376 -11.40 -13.20 -3.79
C PRO A 376 -12.26 -11.93 -3.65
N THR A 377 -12.28 -11.34 -2.44
CA THR A 377 -12.97 -10.09 -2.12
C THR A 377 -11.98 -8.97 -1.84
N PRO A 378 -12.28 -7.71 -2.16
CA PRO A 378 -11.39 -6.59 -1.88
C PRO A 378 -11.02 -6.49 -0.39
N GLN A 379 -12.00 -6.68 0.48
CA GLN A 379 -11.84 -6.63 1.94
C GLN A 379 -12.34 -7.92 2.58
N ASP A 380 -11.60 -8.40 3.58
CA ASP A 380 -11.92 -9.57 4.38
C ASP A 380 -11.29 -9.40 5.76
N PRO A 381 -12.08 -8.90 6.75
CA PRO A 381 -11.57 -8.67 8.10
C PRO A 381 -11.02 -9.93 8.78
N ASP A 382 -11.63 -11.09 8.51
CA ASP A 382 -11.18 -12.35 9.07
C ASP A 382 -9.75 -12.68 8.64
N LYS A 383 -9.49 -12.63 7.34
CA LYS A 383 -8.14 -12.85 6.78
C LYS A 383 -7.14 -11.78 7.21
N LEU A 384 -7.58 -10.51 7.27
CA LEU A 384 -6.75 -9.40 7.69
C LEU A 384 -6.21 -9.60 9.12
N PHE A 385 -7.11 -9.81 10.07
CA PHE A 385 -6.73 -9.90 11.48
C PHE A 385 -6.06 -11.23 11.84
N TRP A 386 -6.38 -12.31 11.13
CA TRP A 386 -5.63 -13.56 11.32
C TRP A 386 -4.19 -13.44 10.79
N THR A 387 -4.00 -12.79 9.65
CA THR A 387 -2.65 -12.47 9.13
C THR A 387 -1.89 -11.58 10.10
N LEU A 388 -2.52 -10.50 10.58
CA LEU A 388 -1.91 -9.60 11.57
C LEU A 388 -1.48 -10.36 12.82
N ARG A 389 -2.37 -11.23 13.36
CA ARG A 389 -2.08 -12.07 14.52
C ARG A 389 -0.90 -13.01 14.29
N ALA A 390 -0.78 -13.58 13.08
CA ALA A 390 0.34 -14.44 12.73
C ALA A 390 1.66 -13.66 12.73
N PHE A 391 1.68 -12.46 12.16
CA PHE A 391 2.87 -11.61 12.16
C PHE A 391 3.24 -11.11 13.55
N GLU A 392 2.27 -10.75 14.39
CA GLU A 392 2.52 -10.38 15.79
C GLU A 392 3.17 -11.50 16.59
N ILE A 393 2.65 -12.73 16.51
CA ILE A 393 3.19 -13.89 17.23
C ILE A 393 4.59 -14.21 16.73
N ALA A 394 4.81 -14.26 15.41
CA ALA A 394 6.14 -14.49 14.85
C ALA A 394 7.15 -13.40 15.26
N SER A 395 6.71 -12.14 15.23
CA SER A 395 7.52 -10.97 15.65
C SER A 395 7.95 -11.10 17.12
N LEU A 396 7.03 -11.47 18.01
CA LEU A 396 7.32 -11.64 19.43
C LEU A 396 8.22 -12.87 19.70
N ALA A 397 8.00 -13.99 19.03
CA ALA A 397 8.83 -15.19 19.15
C ALA A 397 10.27 -14.92 18.73
N LEU A 398 10.48 -14.24 17.60
CA LEU A 398 11.79 -13.80 17.14
C LEU A 398 12.45 -12.82 18.13
N TYR A 399 11.70 -11.89 18.69
CA TYR A 399 12.22 -10.91 19.65
C TYR A 399 12.69 -11.56 20.94
N ARG A 400 11.98 -12.59 21.42
CA ARG A 400 12.30 -13.33 22.64
C ARG A 400 13.37 -14.40 22.44
N GLY A 401 13.78 -14.69 21.19
CA GLY A 401 14.72 -15.76 20.89
C GLY A 401 14.13 -17.16 21.12
N GLU A 402 12.85 -17.31 20.85
CA GLU A 402 12.11 -18.58 20.97
C GLU A 402 12.19 -19.43 19.68
N LEU A 403 12.82 -18.88 18.62
CA LEU A 403 13.00 -19.48 17.31
C LEU A 403 14.48 -19.54 16.91
#